data_7d77d6f714c06f04e803ccab35db0afd
#
_entry.id   7d77d6f714c06f04e803ccab35db0afd
#
_cell.length_a   1.000
_cell.length_b   1.000
_cell.length_c   1.000
_cell.angle_alpha   90.00
_cell.angle_beta   90.00
_cell.angle_gamma   90.00
#
_symmetry.space_group_name_H-M   'P 1'
#
loop_
_entity.id
_entity.type
_entity.pdbx_description
1 polymer ?
#
loop_
_entity_poly.entity_id
_entity_poly.type
_entity_poly.pdbx_seq_one_letter_code
_entity_poly.pdbx_strand_id
1 'polypeptide(L)'
;MRPGFRFSDGIEVESQINQYKRTDVFVCQQDAHKPFDHRVSVYHVLKEKGCYPHGCVSFLWKCARLNKGSSCHRGFRHVGRKCFGCRFFSDEKIIHRPQIVVSSERFEAFRRDLRAFETWLEGLRGREVNYSGTVFSVKPHVTIDPSCNGRLSFHGFLVVFHDGFVNLVHLHDFCYLRVSGRTQERYRFKPGDRVDFFARLGESRGRIILTRANRIELEEEREGPWWNESRARVAVRTGAFLDRQPEKCLNCEKGCLVDVRDRGGTDVSVHRRLFCLEGIRNPGLCPYVKTGDGFVNECGTQRFLKGKNTVTRSNGILFQVS
;
A
#
# COMPACT_ATOMS: atom_id res chain seq x y z
N MET A 1 -19.56 2.53 21.18
CA MET A 1 -20.62 2.96 20.25
C MET A 1 -19.99 3.79 19.16
N ARG A 2 -20.04 3.35 17.89
CA ARG A 2 -19.50 4.11 16.73
C ARG A 2 -20.62 4.98 16.17
N PRO A 3 -20.37 6.24 15.75
CA PRO A 3 -21.39 7.06 15.12
C PRO A 3 -21.65 6.50 13.71
N GLY A 4 -22.83 5.91 13.52
CA GLY A 4 -23.36 5.59 12.20
C GLY A 4 -23.66 6.90 11.45
N PHE A 5 -23.27 6.97 10.19
CA PHE A 5 -23.71 8.02 9.29
C PHE A 5 -25.21 7.81 9.02
N ARG A 6 -26.05 8.81 9.34
CA ARG A 6 -27.46 8.78 8.99
C ARG A 6 -27.65 9.50 7.66
N PHE A 7 -28.16 8.79 6.68
CA PHE A 7 -28.85 9.43 5.57
C PHE A 7 -30.19 9.98 6.08
N SER A 8 -30.75 10.96 5.39
CA SER A 8 -31.94 11.72 5.76
C SER A 8 -33.20 10.89 6.14
N ASP A 9 -33.16 9.57 5.92
CA ASP A 9 -34.32 8.67 6.14
C ASP A 9 -34.11 7.63 7.27
N GLY A 10 -33.11 7.82 8.13
CA GLY A 10 -32.93 6.98 9.32
C GLY A 10 -32.39 5.55 9.05
N ILE A 11 -31.93 5.25 7.85
CA ILE A 11 -31.33 3.95 7.52
C ILE A 11 -29.91 3.91 8.12
N GLU A 12 -29.67 2.99 9.04
CA GLU A 12 -28.37 2.71 9.60
C GLU A 12 -27.54 1.93 8.57
N VAL A 13 -26.58 2.61 7.93
CA VAL A 13 -25.72 1.98 6.92
C VAL A 13 -24.62 1.19 7.62
N GLU A 14 -24.54 -0.10 7.35
CA GLU A 14 -23.44 -0.94 7.80
C GLU A 14 -22.10 -0.37 7.28
N SER A 15 -21.09 -0.32 8.14
CA SER A 15 -19.79 0.22 7.76
C SER A 15 -18.66 -0.74 8.08
N GLN A 16 -17.65 -0.79 7.20
CA GLN A 16 -16.46 -1.60 7.35
C GLN A 16 -15.20 -0.73 7.26
N ILE A 17 -14.23 -1.05 8.11
CA ILE A 17 -12.89 -0.48 8.06
C ILE A 17 -11.91 -1.59 7.73
N ASN A 18 -11.01 -1.35 6.79
CA ASN A 18 -9.99 -2.32 6.45
C ASN A 18 -8.98 -2.50 7.60
N GLN A 19 -9.18 -3.53 8.41
CA GLN A 19 -8.34 -3.82 9.57
C GLN A 19 -6.91 -4.22 9.18
N TYR A 20 -6.68 -4.73 7.98
CA TYR A 20 -5.35 -5.16 7.53
C TYR A 20 -4.35 -4.02 7.40
N LYS A 21 -4.80 -2.80 7.11
CA LYS A 21 -3.94 -1.63 6.93
C LYS A 21 -3.58 -0.91 8.24
N ARG A 22 -4.17 -1.29 9.35
CA ARG A 22 -3.86 -0.65 10.64
C ARG A 22 -2.41 -0.84 11.01
N THR A 23 -1.76 0.22 11.46
CA THR A 23 -0.35 0.28 11.88
C THR A 23 -0.20 0.74 13.34
N ASP A 24 -1.33 0.94 14.01
CA ASP A 24 -1.41 1.39 15.40
C ASP A 24 -1.47 0.25 16.42
N VAL A 25 -1.49 -1.00 15.95
CA VAL A 25 -1.68 -2.20 16.81
C VAL A 25 -0.35 -2.85 17.17
N PHE A 26 0.58 -2.95 16.20
CA PHE A 26 1.82 -3.70 16.36
C PHE A 26 3.05 -2.83 16.10
N VAL A 27 4.11 -3.09 16.89
CA VAL A 27 5.46 -2.56 16.70
C VAL A 27 6.44 -3.74 16.66
N CYS A 28 7.43 -3.69 15.76
CA CYS A 28 8.47 -4.72 15.65
C CYS A 28 9.84 -4.07 15.48
N GLN A 29 10.77 -4.40 16.38
CA GLN A 29 12.11 -3.81 16.46
C GLN A 29 13.12 -4.37 15.42
N GLN A 30 12.66 -5.11 14.42
CA GLN A 30 13.52 -5.53 13.32
C GLN A 30 14.00 -4.33 12.50
N ASP A 31 15.29 -4.30 12.12
CA ASP A 31 15.89 -3.17 11.40
C ASP A 31 15.19 -2.83 10.08
N ALA A 32 14.62 -3.83 9.40
CA ALA A 32 13.85 -3.62 8.18
C ALA A 32 12.62 -2.72 8.39
N HIS A 33 12.11 -2.59 9.64
CA HIS A 33 10.96 -1.76 9.98
C HIS A 33 11.33 -0.35 10.45
N LYS A 34 12.62 -0.07 10.64
CA LYS A 34 13.11 1.23 11.07
C LYS A 34 12.67 2.42 10.19
N PRO A 35 12.58 2.29 8.85
CA PRO A 35 12.07 3.37 8.01
C PRO A 35 10.60 3.75 8.25
N PHE A 36 9.86 2.94 9.01
CA PHE A 36 8.44 3.11 9.35
C PHE A 36 8.22 3.31 10.86
N ASP A 37 9.22 3.83 11.58
CA ASP A 37 9.19 4.00 13.03
C ASP A 37 8.81 2.69 13.77
N HIS A 38 9.24 1.56 13.20
CA HIS A 38 8.95 0.21 13.70
C HIS A 38 7.46 -0.17 13.74
N ARG A 39 6.57 0.67 13.23
CA ARG A 39 5.13 0.36 13.09
C ARG A 39 4.91 -0.57 11.92
N VAL A 40 4.17 -1.65 12.17
CA VAL A 40 3.94 -2.70 11.18
C VAL A 40 2.45 -2.91 10.96
N SER A 41 2.04 -3.11 9.71
CA SER A 41 0.64 -3.34 9.41
C SER A 41 0.15 -4.68 9.95
N VAL A 42 -1.12 -4.73 10.31
CA VAL A 42 -1.79 -5.96 10.73
C VAL A 42 -1.63 -7.06 9.68
N TYR A 43 -1.79 -6.72 8.40
CA TYR A 43 -1.60 -7.68 7.30
C TYR A 43 -0.20 -8.30 7.32
N HIS A 44 0.83 -7.48 7.45
CA HIS A 44 2.21 -7.96 7.48
C HIS A 44 2.44 -8.95 8.63
N VAL A 45 1.97 -8.59 9.82
CA VAL A 45 2.19 -9.40 11.03
C VAL A 45 1.41 -10.70 11.02
N LEU A 46 0.12 -10.66 10.61
CA LEU A 46 -0.78 -11.79 10.77
C LEU A 46 -0.92 -12.65 9.50
N LYS A 47 -0.77 -12.07 8.31
CA LYS A 47 -1.02 -12.78 7.03
C LYS A 47 0.26 -13.00 6.23
N GLU A 48 1.06 -11.97 6.03
CA GLU A 48 2.26 -12.07 5.17
C GLU A 48 3.39 -12.85 5.86
N LYS A 49 3.71 -12.51 7.11
CA LYS A 49 4.77 -13.16 7.89
C LYS A 49 4.26 -14.19 8.89
N GLY A 50 3.02 -14.05 9.36
CA GLY A 50 2.47 -14.92 10.40
C GLY A 50 3.31 -14.91 11.68
N CYS A 51 4.00 -13.79 11.95
CA CYS A 51 5.03 -13.75 12.98
C CYS A 51 4.49 -13.48 14.39
N TYR A 52 3.24 -13.12 14.54
CA TYR A 52 2.63 -13.00 15.88
C TYR A 52 1.94 -14.31 16.27
N PRO A 53 2.11 -14.81 17.50
CA PRO A 53 2.92 -14.25 18.62
C PRO A 53 4.41 -14.70 18.63
N HIS A 54 4.83 -15.59 17.74
CA HIS A 54 6.10 -16.31 17.85
C HIS A 54 7.32 -15.51 17.43
N GLY A 55 7.16 -14.53 16.55
CA GLY A 55 8.23 -13.67 16.03
C GLY A 55 8.80 -14.14 14.69
N CYS A 56 9.53 -13.22 14.04
CA CYS A 56 10.33 -13.51 12.87
C CYS A 56 11.73 -13.93 13.25
N VAL A 57 12.28 -14.93 12.57
CA VAL A 57 13.66 -15.37 12.75
C VAL A 57 14.54 -14.67 11.72
N SER A 58 15.63 -14.07 12.19
CA SER A 58 16.72 -13.58 11.34
C SER A 58 18.04 -14.15 11.82
N PHE A 59 19.04 -14.19 10.93
CA PHE A 59 20.38 -14.64 11.25
C PHE A 59 21.35 -13.48 11.07
N LEU A 60 22.03 -13.09 12.15
CA LEU A 60 23.10 -12.11 12.10
C LEU A 60 24.41 -12.85 11.82
N TRP A 61 24.92 -12.66 10.61
CA TRP A 61 26.21 -13.25 10.22
C TRP A 61 27.37 -12.43 10.73
N LYS A 62 28.27 -13.08 11.45
CA LYS A 62 29.42 -12.46 12.10
C LYS A 62 30.73 -13.06 11.59
N CYS A 63 31.80 -12.28 11.65
CA CYS A 63 33.15 -12.76 11.43
C CYS A 63 34.02 -12.34 12.61
N ALA A 64 34.60 -13.29 13.30
CA ALA A 64 35.43 -13.04 14.49
C ALA A 64 36.63 -12.12 14.19
N ARG A 65 37.16 -12.11 12.96
CA ARG A 65 38.24 -11.20 12.57
C ARG A 65 37.76 -9.78 12.30
N LEU A 66 36.70 -9.62 11.49
CA LEU A 66 36.13 -8.30 11.17
C LEU A 66 35.60 -7.59 12.41
N ASN A 67 34.97 -8.34 13.32
CA ASN A 67 34.46 -7.78 14.59
C ASN A 67 35.58 -7.27 15.51
N LYS A 68 36.80 -7.81 15.39
CA LYS A 68 38.00 -7.35 16.10
C LYS A 68 38.78 -6.26 15.34
N GLY A 69 38.23 -5.71 14.27
CA GLY A 69 38.87 -4.70 13.43
C GLY A 69 40.00 -5.25 12.53
N SER A 70 40.17 -6.58 12.47
CA SER A 70 41.19 -7.22 11.62
C SER A 70 40.67 -7.42 10.20
N SER A 71 41.56 -7.39 9.22
CA SER A 71 41.22 -7.66 7.82
C SER A 71 40.82 -9.12 7.59
N CYS A 72 39.92 -9.36 6.66
CA CYS A 72 39.54 -10.71 6.23
C CYS A 72 40.71 -11.34 5.44
N HIS A 73 41.13 -12.57 5.77
CA HIS A 73 42.18 -13.30 5.08
C HIS A 73 41.81 -13.65 3.62
N ARG A 74 40.53 -13.54 3.25
CA ARG A 74 40.01 -13.74 1.88
C ARG A 74 39.70 -12.42 1.17
N GLY A 75 40.08 -11.27 1.73
CA GLY A 75 39.87 -9.94 1.16
C GLY A 75 38.43 -9.40 1.22
N PHE A 76 37.52 -10.06 1.92
CA PHE A 76 36.11 -9.56 2.03
C PHE A 76 35.99 -8.42 3.05
N ARG A 77 35.27 -7.37 2.67
CA ARG A 77 34.95 -6.23 3.56
C ARG A 77 33.72 -6.49 4.44
N HIS A 78 32.81 -7.40 4.02
CA HIS A 78 31.56 -7.73 4.68
C HIS A 78 31.37 -9.24 4.75
N VAL A 79 30.60 -9.70 5.75
CA VAL A 79 30.19 -11.09 5.87
C VAL A 79 29.06 -11.37 4.90
N GLY A 80 29.18 -12.43 4.12
CA GLY A 80 28.18 -12.84 3.14
C GLY A 80 28.16 -14.36 2.93
N ARG A 81 27.36 -14.84 2.00
CA ARG A 81 27.21 -16.28 1.69
C ARG A 81 28.53 -16.98 1.40
N LYS A 82 29.52 -16.28 0.81
CA LYS A 82 30.86 -16.81 0.55
C LYS A 82 31.67 -17.07 1.82
N CYS A 83 31.18 -16.62 2.99
CA CYS A 83 31.84 -16.87 4.27
C CYS A 83 31.37 -18.18 4.92
N PHE A 84 30.32 -18.83 4.41
CA PHE A 84 29.89 -20.15 4.90
C PHE A 84 31.04 -21.15 4.77
N GLY A 85 31.31 -21.91 5.82
CA GLY A 85 32.47 -22.80 5.89
C GLY A 85 33.80 -22.12 6.25
N CYS A 86 33.86 -20.80 6.48
CA CYS A 86 35.05 -20.13 7.00
C CYS A 86 35.12 -20.32 8.52
N ARG A 87 36.31 -20.70 9.06
CA ARG A 87 36.55 -20.94 10.49
C ARG A 87 36.25 -19.70 11.39
N PHE A 88 36.20 -18.51 10.81
CA PHE A 88 35.93 -17.26 11.53
C PHE A 88 34.47 -16.81 11.38
N PHE A 89 33.65 -17.55 10.62
CA PHE A 89 32.23 -17.30 10.44
C PHE A 89 31.45 -17.87 11.63
N SER A 90 30.48 -17.10 12.10
CA SER A 90 29.45 -17.55 13.00
C SER A 90 28.13 -16.87 12.64
N ASP A 91 27.04 -17.50 12.94
CA ASP A 91 25.72 -16.93 12.87
C ASP A 91 25.06 -16.91 14.25
N GLU A 92 24.27 -15.89 14.45
CA GLU A 92 23.45 -15.73 15.66
C GLU A 92 21.98 -15.64 15.25
N LYS A 93 21.17 -16.53 15.78
CA LYS A 93 19.74 -16.52 15.56
C LYS A 93 19.09 -15.46 16.43
N ILE A 94 18.44 -14.48 15.79
CA ILE A 94 17.71 -13.41 16.46
C ILE A 94 16.21 -13.61 16.21
N ILE A 95 15.40 -13.50 17.25
CA ILE A 95 13.94 -13.58 17.17
C ILE A 95 13.38 -12.20 17.47
N HIS A 96 12.72 -11.60 16.47
CA HIS A 96 12.03 -10.32 16.59
C HIS A 96 10.54 -10.57 16.76
N ARG A 97 10.01 -10.36 17.96
CA ARG A 97 8.58 -10.53 18.26
C ARG A 97 7.85 -9.20 18.08
N PRO A 98 6.75 -9.17 17.28
CA PRO A 98 5.86 -8.01 17.26
C PRO A 98 5.25 -7.80 18.64
N GLN A 99 5.29 -6.57 19.12
CA GLN A 99 4.71 -6.15 20.38
C GLN A 99 3.39 -5.45 20.13
N ILE A 100 2.38 -5.74 20.96
CA ILE A 100 1.11 -5.05 20.98
C ILE A 100 1.32 -3.72 21.70
N VAL A 101 0.92 -2.61 21.09
CA VAL A 101 1.10 -1.24 21.65
C VAL A 101 -0.22 -0.59 22.07
N VAL A 102 -1.31 -1.31 22.02
CA VAL A 102 -2.63 -0.88 22.49
C VAL A 102 -2.97 -1.58 23.81
N SER A 103 -3.91 -1.03 24.59
CA SER A 103 -4.37 -1.68 25.83
C SER A 103 -5.05 -3.02 25.54
N SER A 104 -5.16 -3.89 26.55
CA SER A 104 -5.79 -5.21 26.42
C SER A 104 -7.24 -5.10 25.90
N GLU A 105 -8.02 -4.14 26.41
CA GLU A 105 -9.41 -3.91 25.99
C GLU A 105 -9.48 -3.49 24.51
N ARG A 106 -8.56 -2.60 24.09
CA ARG A 106 -8.47 -2.16 22.69
C ARG A 106 -8.00 -3.28 21.76
N PHE A 107 -7.12 -4.14 22.25
CA PHE A 107 -6.68 -5.31 21.49
C PHE A 107 -7.80 -6.32 21.30
N GLU A 108 -8.59 -6.61 22.32
CA GLU A 108 -9.75 -7.49 22.19
C GLU A 108 -10.84 -6.90 21.28
N ALA A 109 -11.08 -5.58 21.35
CA ALA A 109 -11.95 -4.90 20.41
C ALA A 109 -11.44 -5.04 18.96
N PHE A 110 -10.15 -4.79 18.77
CA PHE A 110 -9.50 -4.98 17.47
C PHE A 110 -9.65 -6.41 16.94
N ARG A 111 -9.46 -7.43 17.79
CA ARG A 111 -9.62 -8.83 17.38
C ARG A 111 -11.04 -9.17 16.93
N ARG A 112 -12.07 -8.60 17.58
CA ARG A 112 -13.47 -8.74 17.14
C ARG A 112 -13.69 -8.08 15.80
N ASP A 113 -13.23 -6.83 15.66
CA ASP A 113 -13.34 -6.05 14.42
C ASP A 113 -12.60 -6.72 13.25
N LEU A 114 -11.41 -7.29 13.51
CA LEU A 114 -10.65 -8.03 12.51
C LEU A 114 -11.41 -9.27 12.03
N ARG A 115 -11.97 -10.08 12.95
CA ARG A 115 -12.76 -11.25 12.58
C ARG A 115 -14.00 -10.87 11.77
N ALA A 116 -14.72 -9.82 12.18
CA ALA A 116 -15.86 -9.33 11.43
C ALA A 116 -15.49 -8.88 10.01
N PHE A 117 -14.40 -8.12 9.88
CA PHE A 117 -13.85 -7.70 8.58
C PHE A 117 -13.41 -8.91 7.72
N GLU A 118 -12.73 -9.89 8.30
CA GLU A 118 -12.29 -11.09 7.58
C GLU A 118 -13.49 -11.93 7.11
N THR A 119 -14.50 -12.11 7.94
CA THR A 119 -15.73 -12.82 7.57
C THR A 119 -16.46 -12.11 6.42
N TRP A 120 -16.60 -10.78 6.50
CA TRP A 120 -17.18 -9.97 5.44
C TRP A 120 -16.36 -10.10 4.13
N LEU A 121 -15.04 -9.99 4.21
CA LEU A 121 -14.16 -10.07 3.05
C LEU A 121 -14.19 -11.46 2.40
N GLU A 122 -14.16 -12.53 3.19
CA GLU A 122 -14.24 -13.92 2.69
C GLU A 122 -15.59 -14.21 2.04
N GLY A 123 -16.67 -13.67 2.61
CA GLY A 123 -18.01 -13.76 2.02
C GLY A 123 -18.11 -13.13 0.63
N LEU A 124 -17.28 -12.14 0.32
CA LEU A 124 -17.29 -11.43 -0.95
C LEU A 124 -16.13 -11.81 -1.89
N ARG A 125 -15.08 -12.44 -1.40
CA ARG A 125 -13.90 -12.77 -2.18
C ARG A 125 -14.23 -13.61 -3.41
N GLY A 126 -13.81 -13.11 -4.58
CA GLY A 126 -14.04 -13.76 -5.87
C GLY A 126 -15.46 -13.65 -6.40
N ARG A 127 -16.39 -13.07 -5.64
CA ARG A 127 -17.77 -12.83 -6.07
C ARG A 127 -17.90 -11.50 -6.80
N GLU A 128 -18.93 -11.37 -7.59
CA GLU A 128 -19.34 -10.10 -8.18
C GLU A 128 -20.07 -9.27 -7.11
N VAL A 129 -19.66 -8.01 -6.99
CA VAL A 129 -20.25 -7.03 -6.07
C VAL A 129 -20.62 -5.79 -6.84
N ASN A 130 -21.65 -5.08 -6.40
CA ASN A 130 -21.90 -3.70 -6.80
C ASN A 130 -20.94 -2.79 -6.02
N TYR A 131 -20.35 -1.82 -6.71
CA TYR A 131 -19.51 -0.80 -6.11
C TYR A 131 -19.95 0.59 -6.57
N SER A 132 -20.13 1.50 -5.63
CA SER A 132 -20.41 2.92 -5.89
C SER A 132 -19.42 3.79 -5.13
N GLY A 133 -18.86 4.81 -5.79
CA GLY A 133 -17.91 5.71 -5.14
C GLY A 133 -17.36 6.80 -6.04
N THR A 134 -16.62 7.72 -5.41
CA THR A 134 -15.97 8.82 -6.11
C THR A 134 -14.51 8.49 -6.40
N VAL A 135 -14.07 8.69 -7.64
CA VAL A 135 -12.68 8.48 -8.03
C VAL A 135 -11.79 9.47 -7.29
N PHE A 136 -10.87 8.95 -6.49
CA PHE A 136 -9.85 9.75 -5.79
C PHE A 136 -8.67 10.04 -6.71
N SER A 137 -8.17 9.04 -7.44
CA SER A 137 -7.09 9.19 -8.41
C SER A 137 -7.07 8.06 -9.42
N VAL A 138 -6.45 8.32 -10.57
CA VAL A 138 -6.15 7.29 -11.58
C VAL A 138 -4.65 7.21 -11.75
N LYS A 139 -4.09 6.01 -11.65
CA LYS A 139 -2.63 5.78 -11.70
C LYS A 139 -2.28 4.67 -12.67
N PRO A 140 -1.18 4.77 -13.41
CA PRO A 140 -0.66 3.63 -14.18
C PRO A 140 -0.42 2.42 -13.27
N HIS A 141 -0.90 1.25 -13.68
CA HIS A 141 -0.60 -0.01 -13.01
C HIS A 141 0.69 -0.58 -13.58
N VAL A 142 1.73 -0.59 -12.77
CA VAL A 142 3.09 -0.96 -13.20
C VAL A 142 3.65 -2.03 -12.27
N THR A 143 4.37 -2.98 -12.85
CA THR A 143 5.11 -4.00 -12.10
C THR A 143 6.54 -4.09 -12.59
N ILE A 144 7.44 -4.63 -11.77
CA ILE A 144 8.76 -5.07 -12.17
C ILE A 144 8.85 -6.58 -11.95
N ASP A 145 9.26 -7.28 -12.99
CA ASP A 145 9.70 -8.66 -12.89
C ASP A 145 11.21 -8.71 -13.20
N PRO A 146 12.06 -9.12 -12.26
CA PRO A 146 13.50 -9.24 -12.47
C PRO A 146 13.86 -10.19 -13.61
N SER A 147 13.01 -11.19 -13.93
CA SER A 147 13.19 -12.08 -15.08
C SER A 147 13.14 -11.36 -16.42
N CYS A 148 12.54 -10.15 -16.45
CA CYS A 148 12.46 -9.27 -17.61
C CYS A 148 13.50 -8.15 -17.58
N ASN A 149 14.72 -8.41 -17.10
CA ASN A 149 15.82 -7.43 -16.97
C ASN A 149 15.45 -6.19 -16.10
N GLY A 150 14.58 -6.38 -15.11
CA GLY A 150 14.15 -5.30 -14.22
C GLY A 150 13.37 -4.18 -14.91
N ARG A 151 12.82 -4.41 -16.11
CA ARG A 151 12.02 -3.42 -16.83
C ARG A 151 10.65 -3.25 -16.19
N LEU A 152 10.19 -2.00 -16.21
CA LEU A 152 8.83 -1.64 -15.83
C LEU A 152 7.84 -2.16 -16.88
N SER A 153 6.86 -2.94 -16.44
CA SER A 153 5.78 -3.46 -17.27
C SER A 153 4.48 -2.73 -16.93
N PHE A 154 3.88 -2.08 -17.92
CA PHE A 154 2.60 -1.40 -17.79
C PHE A 154 1.45 -2.38 -18.07
N HIS A 155 0.45 -2.43 -17.18
CA HIS A 155 -0.67 -3.38 -17.23
C HIS A 155 -2.05 -2.70 -17.31
N GLY A 156 -2.10 -1.42 -17.62
CA GLY A 156 -3.32 -0.61 -17.59
C GLY A 156 -3.31 0.36 -16.41
N PHE A 157 -4.46 0.55 -15.78
CA PHE A 157 -4.60 1.57 -14.74
C PHE A 157 -5.21 1.02 -13.46
N LEU A 158 -4.90 1.70 -12.36
CA LEU A 158 -5.59 1.59 -11.09
C LEU A 158 -6.45 2.83 -10.91
N VAL A 159 -7.76 2.67 -10.94
CA VAL A 159 -8.70 3.69 -10.49
C VAL A 159 -8.83 3.52 -8.99
N VAL A 160 -8.49 4.55 -8.24
CA VAL A 160 -8.43 4.54 -6.79
C VAL A 160 -9.65 5.28 -6.26
N PHE A 161 -10.38 4.67 -5.37
CA PHE A 161 -11.51 5.24 -4.66
C PHE A 161 -11.15 5.42 -3.19
N HIS A 162 -11.74 6.38 -2.55
CA HIS A 162 -11.66 6.57 -1.11
C HIS A 162 -13.08 6.73 -0.59
N ASP A 163 -13.44 5.95 0.43
CA ASP A 163 -14.79 5.93 0.98
C ASP A 163 -15.88 5.63 -0.07
N GLY A 164 -16.08 4.37 -0.38
CA GLY A 164 -17.11 3.90 -1.31
C GLY A 164 -18.02 2.86 -0.69
N PHE A 165 -19.00 2.40 -1.47
CA PHE A 165 -19.96 1.38 -1.04
C PHE A 165 -19.71 0.07 -1.78
N VAL A 166 -19.68 -1.02 -1.06
CA VAL A 166 -19.65 -2.40 -1.57
C VAL A 166 -20.94 -3.09 -1.15
N ASN A 167 -21.84 -3.39 -2.09
CA ASN A 167 -23.15 -3.99 -1.79
C ASN A 167 -23.88 -3.25 -0.65
N LEU A 168 -23.93 -1.91 -0.69
CA LEU A 168 -24.52 -1.03 0.32
C LEU A 168 -23.78 -0.95 1.66
N VAL A 169 -22.69 -1.70 1.87
CA VAL A 169 -21.80 -1.56 3.03
C VAL A 169 -20.79 -0.45 2.76
N HIS A 170 -20.73 0.56 3.61
CA HIS A 170 -19.79 1.66 3.49
C HIS A 170 -18.37 1.20 3.86
N LEU A 171 -17.45 1.27 2.92
CA LEU A 171 -16.05 0.91 3.12
C LEU A 171 -15.20 2.15 3.37
N HIS A 172 -14.80 2.38 4.62
CA HIS A 172 -13.93 3.48 5.02
C HIS A 172 -12.47 3.17 4.74
N ASP A 173 -12.10 3.03 3.46
CA ASP A 173 -10.72 2.83 3.04
C ASP A 173 -10.56 3.01 1.54
N PHE A 174 -9.31 3.02 1.10
CA PHE A 174 -8.99 2.98 -0.32
C PHE A 174 -9.35 1.64 -0.94
N CYS A 175 -10.12 1.69 -2.02
CA CYS A 175 -10.40 0.57 -2.90
C CYS A 175 -9.79 0.80 -4.28
N TYR A 176 -9.37 -0.25 -4.96
CA TYR A 176 -8.60 -0.16 -6.20
C TYR A 176 -9.26 -0.97 -7.30
N LEU A 177 -9.74 -0.31 -8.34
CA LEU A 177 -10.25 -0.98 -9.53
C LEU A 177 -9.13 -1.10 -10.57
N ARG A 178 -8.84 -2.32 -11.02
CA ARG A 178 -7.93 -2.58 -12.15
C ARG A 178 -8.69 -2.49 -13.45
N VAL A 179 -8.25 -1.58 -14.32
CA VAL A 179 -8.81 -1.42 -15.66
C VAL A 179 -7.73 -1.53 -16.73
N SER A 180 -8.13 -2.00 -17.92
CA SER A 180 -7.25 -2.02 -19.09
C SER A 180 -7.06 -0.61 -19.66
N GLY A 181 -6.04 -0.39 -20.53
CA GLY A 181 -5.90 0.83 -21.30
C GLY A 181 -7.16 1.12 -22.10
N ARG A 182 -7.73 0.11 -22.77
CA ARG A 182 -8.97 0.25 -23.55
C ARG A 182 -10.18 0.67 -22.69
N THR A 183 -10.29 0.15 -21.47
CA THR A 183 -11.37 0.56 -20.54
C THR A 183 -11.18 2.01 -20.11
N GLN A 184 -9.95 2.40 -19.80
CA GLN A 184 -9.62 3.79 -19.45
C GLN A 184 -9.89 4.75 -20.62
N GLU A 185 -9.58 4.37 -21.84
CA GLU A 185 -9.86 5.15 -23.04
C GLU A 185 -11.38 5.35 -23.28
N ARG A 186 -12.15 4.29 -23.00
CA ARG A 186 -13.61 4.33 -23.17
C ARG A 186 -14.30 5.21 -22.13
N TYR A 187 -13.93 5.07 -20.85
CA TYR A 187 -14.63 5.75 -19.76
C TYR A 187 -13.92 7.01 -19.28
N ARG A 188 -12.64 7.20 -19.59
CA ARG A 188 -11.84 8.38 -19.27
C ARG A 188 -11.89 8.78 -17.80
N PHE A 189 -11.85 7.80 -16.89
CA PHE A 189 -11.90 8.06 -15.47
C PHE A 189 -10.95 9.16 -15.02
N LYS A 190 -11.47 10.08 -14.22
CA LYS A 190 -10.75 11.25 -13.69
C LYS A 190 -11.02 11.40 -12.19
N PRO A 191 -10.15 12.06 -11.44
CA PRO A 191 -10.44 12.41 -10.05
C PRO A 191 -11.72 13.23 -9.94
N GLY A 192 -12.60 12.81 -9.00
CA GLY A 192 -13.89 13.44 -8.76
C GLY A 192 -15.07 12.85 -9.54
N ASP A 193 -14.84 11.97 -10.53
CA ASP A 193 -15.92 11.26 -11.20
C ASP A 193 -16.65 10.36 -10.19
N ARG A 194 -17.99 10.38 -10.24
CA ARG A 194 -18.83 9.48 -9.46
C ARG A 194 -19.25 8.30 -10.33
N VAL A 195 -18.99 7.10 -9.83
CA VAL A 195 -19.08 5.88 -10.63
C VAL A 195 -19.85 4.80 -9.87
N ASP A 196 -20.73 4.12 -10.58
CA ASP A 196 -21.37 2.87 -10.16
C ASP A 196 -20.99 1.74 -11.14
N PHE A 197 -20.69 0.55 -10.63
CA PHE A 197 -20.33 -0.60 -11.46
C PHE A 197 -20.41 -1.92 -10.70
N PHE A 198 -20.49 -3.02 -11.44
CA PHE A 198 -20.27 -4.35 -10.90
C PHE A 198 -18.82 -4.79 -11.15
N ALA A 199 -18.21 -5.45 -10.16
CA ALA A 199 -16.87 -5.96 -10.30
C ALA A 199 -16.63 -7.18 -9.40
N ARG A 200 -15.62 -7.98 -9.72
CA ARG A 200 -15.18 -9.06 -8.86
C ARG A 200 -14.27 -8.53 -7.76
N LEU A 201 -14.69 -8.73 -6.50
CA LEU A 201 -13.91 -8.32 -5.35
C LEU A 201 -12.80 -9.33 -5.04
N GLY A 202 -11.63 -8.83 -4.71
CA GLY A 202 -10.49 -9.60 -4.26
C GLY A 202 -9.68 -8.83 -3.23
N GLU A 203 -8.67 -9.49 -2.71
CA GLU A 203 -7.69 -8.90 -1.80
C GLU A 203 -6.28 -9.11 -2.37
N SER A 204 -5.44 -8.11 -2.23
CA SER A 204 -4.03 -8.20 -2.59
C SER A 204 -3.17 -7.44 -1.58
N ARG A 205 -2.47 -8.17 -0.72
CA ARG A 205 -1.54 -7.63 0.27
C ARG A 205 -2.20 -6.58 1.18
N GLY A 206 -3.36 -6.94 1.71
CA GLY A 206 -4.15 -6.10 2.60
C GLY A 206 -4.97 -5.01 1.91
N ARG A 207 -4.98 -4.95 0.56
CA ARG A 207 -5.80 -4.03 -0.21
C ARG A 207 -7.01 -4.71 -0.79
N ILE A 208 -8.12 -4.03 -0.79
CA ILE A 208 -9.32 -4.45 -1.52
C ILE A 208 -9.13 -4.06 -2.99
N ILE A 209 -9.18 -5.07 -3.85
CA ILE A 209 -8.99 -4.92 -5.30
C ILE A 209 -10.25 -5.36 -6.02
N LEU A 210 -10.74 -4.50 -6.89
CA LEU A 210 -11.83 -4.77 -7.82
C LEU A 210 -11.26 -5.08 -9.20
N THR A 211 -11.81 -6.10 -9.84
CA THR A 211 -11.37 -6.56 -11.17
C THR A 211 -12.57 -6.92 -12.03
N ARG A 212 -12.40 -6.96 -13.35
CA ARG A 212 -13.45 -7.37 -14.29
C ARG A 212 -14.71 -6.53 -14.17
N ALA A 213 -14.53 -5.19 -14.05
CA ALA A 213 -15.66 -4.29 -13.99
C ALA A 213 -16.54 -4.40 -15.24
N ASN A 214 -17.84 -4.39 -14.99
CA ASN A 214 -18.87 -4.38 -16.02
C ASN A 214 -20.02 -3.45 -15.60
N ARG A 215 -20.93 -3.13 -16.54
CA ARG A 215 -22.05 -2.22 -16.30
C ARG A 215 -21.60 -0.93 -15.61
N ILE A 216 -20.54 -0.33 -16.15
CA ILE A 216 -19.95 0.89 -15.59
C ILE A 216 -20.83 2.07 -16.00
N GLU A 217 -21.30 2.80 -15.03
CA GLU A 217 -22.09 4.02 -15.19
C GLU A 217 -21.33 5.18 -14.54
N LEU A 218 -21.18 6.28 -15.28
CA LEU A 218 -20.63 7.53 -14.78
C LEU A 218 -21.83 8.40 -14.41
N GLU A 219 -22.10 8.55 -13.10
CA GLU A 219 -23.20 9.39 -12.62
C GLU A 219 -22.86 10.88 -12.74
N GLU A 220 -21.62 11.24 -12.43
CA GLU A 220 -21.10 12.60 -12.58
C GLU A 220 -19.73 12.53 -13.23
N GLU A 221 -19.60 13.11 -14.41
CA GLU A 221 -18.32 13.24 -15.12
C GLU A 221 -17.74 14.64 -14.87
N ARG A 222 -16.50 14.67 -14.35
CA ARG A 222 -15.78 15.93 -14.13
C ARG A 222 -15.00 16.33 -15.36
N GLU A 223 -14.87 17.62 -15.60
CA GLU A 223 -13.93 18.14 -16.58
C GLU A 223 -12.49 18.04 -16.09
N GLY A 224 -11.55 17.85 -16.98
CA GLY A 224 -10.13 17.83 -16.62
C GLY A 224 -9.30 16.82 -17.40
N PRO A 225 -7.98 16.84 -17.18
CA PRO A 225 -7.06 15.94 -17.86
C PRO A 225 -7.22 14.50 -17.34
N TRP A 226 -7.17 13.54 -18.25
CA TRP A 226 -7.22 12.12 -17.93
C TRP A 226 -5.98 11.40 -18.44
N TRP A 227 -5.71 10.22 -17.88
CA TRP A 227 -4.62 9.36 -18.29
C TRP A 227 -5.04 8.51 -19.49
N ASN A 228 -4.37 8.68 -20.64
CA ASN A 228 -4.40 7.74 -21.75
C ASN A 228 -3.15 6.83 -21.73
N GLU A 229 -3.17 5.76 -22.49
CA GLU A 229 -2.10 4.78 -22.51
C GLU A 229 -0.76 5.37 -22.97
N SER A 230 -0.76 6.22 -24.01
CA SER A 230 0.46 6.85 -24.52
C SER A 230 1.13 7.72 -23.46
N ARG A 231 0.36 8.57 -22.80
CA ARG A 231 0.85 9.43 -21.71
C ARG A 231 1.37 8.60 -20.52
N ALA A 232 0.65 7.52 -20.16
CA ALA A 232 1.09 6.63 -19.10
C ALA A 232 2.41 5.93 -19.42
N ARG A 233 2.58 5.43 -20.65
CA ARG A 233 3.82 4.79 -21.10
C ARG A 233 5.01 5.76 -21.09
N VAL A 234 4.81 7.02 -21.47
CA VAL A 234 5.84 8.06 -21.39
C VAL A 234 6.21 8.28 -19.92
N ALA A 235 5.24 8.55 -19.05
CA ALA A 235 5.48 8.78 -17.63
C ALA A 235 6.18 7.60 -16.92
N VAL A 236 5.85 6.35 -17.30
CA VAL A 236 6.55 5.16 -16.79
C VAL A 236 8.00 5.08 -17.26
N ARG A 237 8.32 5.55 -18.47
CA ARG A 237 9.71 5.56 -18.98
C ARG A 237 10.55 6.68 -18.38
N THR A 238 9.95 7.85 -18.14
CA THR A 238 10.64 9.05 -17.63
C THR A 238 10.61 9.15 -16.11
N GLY A 239 9.74 8.39 -15.45
CA GLY A 239 9.59 8.36 -14.01
C GLY A 239 10.80 7.76 -13.29
N ALA A 240 10.80 7.89 -11.97
CA ALA A 240 11.90 7.40 -11.13
C ALA A 240 11.39 6.82 -9.81
N PHE A 241 12.10 5.83 -9.27
CA PHE A 241 11.90 5.36 -7.90
C PHE A 241 12.35 6.40 -6.92
N LEU A 242 11.57 6.60 -5.86
CA LEU A 242 11.95 7.47 -4.77
C LEU A 242 12.90 6.72 -3.82
N ASP A 243 13.88 7.47 -3.29
CA ASP A 243 14.83 6.94 -2.30
C ASP A 243 14.17 6.71 -0.94
N ARG A 244 13.07 7.42 -0.67
CA ARG A 244 12.22 7.30 0.53
C ARG A 244 10.77 7.23 0.12
N GLN A 245 9.92 6.75 1.02
CA GLN A 245 8.47 6.60 0.79
C GLN A 245 7.66 7.54 1.71
N PRO A 246 7.73 8.86 1.55
CA PRO A 246 6.99 9.78 2.39
C PRO A 246 5.49 9.70 2.09
N GLU A 247 4.67 9.84 3.13
CA GLU A 247 3.21 9.77 3.04
C GLU A 247 2.63 10.72 1.99
N LYS A 248 3.18 11.94 1.91
CA LYS A 248 2.79 12.92 0.90
C LYS A 248 2.88 12.41 -0.55
N CYS A 249 3.87 11.57 -0.84
CA CYS A 249 4.05 10.99 -2.18
C CYS A 249 3.17 9.76 -2.41
N LEU A 250 2.78 9.05 -1.35
CA LEU A 250 1.79 7.96 -1.44
C LEU A 250 0.42 8.49 -1.85
N ASN A 251 0.04 9.65 -1.32
CA ASN A 251 -1.24 10.31 -1.58
C ASN A 251 -1.19 11.24 -2.82
N CYS A 252 -0.01 11.43 -3.41
CA CYS A 252 0.18 12.27 -4.59
C CYS A 252 -0.38 11.59 -5.86
N GLU A 253 -1.03 12.36 -6.74
CA GLU A 253 -1.50 11.87 -8.04
C GLU A 253 -0.36 11.36 -8.95
N LYS A 254 0.85 11.91 -8.76
CA LYS A 254 2.06 11.52 -9.49
C LYS A 254 2.83 10.39 -8.80
N GLY A 255 2.43 10.02 -7.60
CA GLY A 255 3.01 8.90 -6.85
C GLY A 255 2.31 7.59 -7.21
N CYS A 256 3.07 6.59 -7.61
CA CYS A 256 2.55 5.29 -8.02
C CYS A 256 3.30 4.20 -7.26
N LEU A 257 2.60 3.22 -6.71
CA LEU A 257 3.21 2.05 -6.08
C LEU A 257 3.41 0.95 -7.10
N VAL A 258 4.66 0.57 -7.30
CA VAL A 258 5.09 -0.46 -8.23
C VAL A 258 5.34 -1.75 -7.46
N ASP A 259 4.70 -2.84 -7.87
CA ASP A 259 4.97 -4.16 -7.33
C ASP A 259 6.28 -4.69 -7.94
N VAL A 260 7.27 -4.90 -7.10
CA VAL A 260 8.59 -5.47 -7.46
C VAL A 260 8.61 -6.92 -7.03
N ARG A 261 8.85 -7.82 -7.97
CA ARG A 261 8.97 -9.25 -7.70
C ARG A 261 10.44 -9.61 -7.66
N ASP A 262 10.94 -10.03 -6.51
CA ASP A 262 12.30 -10.55 -6.38
C ASP A 262 12.28 -12.07 -6.37
N ARG A 263 13.10 -12.67 -7.21
CA ARG A 263 13.35 -14.12 -7.19
C ARG A 263 14.65 -14.38 -6.42
N GLY A 264 14.50 -14.61 -5.13
CA GLY A 264 15.59 -15.02 -4.25
C GLY A 264 15.61 -16.54 -4.04
N GLY A 265 16.10 -17.31 -4.99
CA GLY A 265 16.10 -18.79 -4.91
C GLY A 265 14.74 -19.38 -5.32
N THR A 266 14.18 -20.29 -4.52
CA THR A 266 12.87 -20.95 -4.77
C THR A 266 11.67 -20.06 -4.47
N ASP A 267 11.84 -19.04 -3.66
CA ASP A 267 10.74 -18.18 -3.21
C ASP A 267 10.69 -16.87 -3.99
N VAL A 268 9.48 -16.51 -4.43
CA VAL A 268 9.19 -15.21 -5.04
C VAL A 268 8.72 -14.28 -3.94
N SER A 269 9.57 -13.34 -3.54
CA SER A 269 9.13 -12.23 -2.69
C SER A 269 8.61 -11.09 -3.56
N VAL A 270 7.53 -10.46 -3.12
CA VAL A 270 6.98 -9.27 -3.78
C VAL A 270 6.95 -8.14 -2.77
N HIS A 271 7.62 -7.05 -3.09
CA HIS A 271 7.55 -5.84 -2.28
C HIS A 271 7.07 -4.64 -3.13
N ARG A 272 6.68 -3.56 -2.48
CA ARG A 272 6.22 -2.35 -3.18
C ARG A 272 7.22 -1.24 -3.02
N ARG A 273 7.49 -0.53 -4.13
CA ARG A 273 8.32 0.65 -4.14
C ARG A 273 7.54 1.83 -4.69
N LEU A 274 7.74 2.99 -4.08
CA LEU A 274 7.12 4.22 -4.54
C LEU A 274 7.89 4.77 -5.74
N PHE A 275 7.14 5.12 -6.78
CA PHE A 275 7.64 5.60 -8.07
C PHE A 275 6.99 6.93 -8.39
N CYS A 276 7.78 7.94 -8.76
CA CYS A 276 7.29 9.24 -9.17
C CYS A 276 7.18 9.30 -10.70
N LEU A 277 5.99 9.54 -11.21
CA LEU A 277 5.69 9.64 -12.64
C LEU A 277 6.31 10.88 -13.30
N GLU A 278 6.73 11.89 -12.50
CA GLU A 278 7.45 13.08 -12.95
C GLU A 278 8.98 12.94 -12.87
N GLY A 279 9.50 11.76 -12.56
CA GLY A 279 10.94 11.48 -12.55
C GLY A 279 11.71 12.03 -11.34
N ILE A 280 11.01 12.48 -10.29
CA ILE A 280 11.64 13.06 -9.10
C ILE A 280 12.08 11.92 -8.18
N ARG A 281 13.39 11.82 -7.91
CA ARG A 281 13.97 10.80 -7.01
C ARG A 281 13.95 11.25 -5.56
N ASN A 282 14.29 12.51 -5.30
CA ASN A 282 14.31 13.07 -3.97
C ASN A 282 13.02 13.88 -3.68
N PRO A 283 12.13 13.38 -2.80
CA PRO A 283 10.89 14.08 -2.47
C PRO A 283 11.08 15.48 -1.87
N GLY A 284 12.25 15.76 -1.32
CA GLY A 284 12.61 17.09 -0.79
C GLY A 284 12.80 18.15 -1.87
N LEU A 285 13.06 17.74 -3.11
CA LEU A 285 13.24 18.61 -4.28
C LEU A 285 11.97 18.69 -5.15
N CYS A 286 10.84 18.17 -4.67
CA CYS A 286 9.61 18.14 -5.44
C CYS A 286 8.98 19.54 -5.54
N PRO A 287 8.82 20.12 -6.74
CA PRO A 287 8.24 21.45 -6.91
C PRO A 287 6.73 21.49 -6.62
N TYR A 288 6.07 20.33 -6.61
CA TYR A 288 4.64 20.21 -6.34
C TYR A 288 4.31 20.15 -4.83
N VAL A 289 5.32 20.12 -3.98
CA VAL A 289 5.17 20.12 -2.53
C VAL A 289 5.66 21.46 -2.01
N LYS A 290 4.77 22.44 -1.84
CA LYS A 290 5.07 23.66 -1.09
C LYS A 290 5.24 23.28 0.38
N THR A 291 6.40 23.64 0.94
CA THR A 291 6.72 23.54 2.35
C THR A 291 5.88 24.54 3.12
N GLY A 292 5.09 24.11 4.08
CA GLY A 292 4.39 24.97 5.03
C GLY A 292 2.90 25.11 4.79
N ASP A 293 2.12 24.72 5.76
CA ASP A 293 0.73 25.04 6.05
C ASP A 293 -0.23 25.27 4.87
N GLY A 294 -0.74 24.19 4.33
CA GLY A 294 -1.81 24.23 3.36
C GLY A 294 -1.42 23.48 2.07
N PHE A 295 -1.97 22.32 1.91
CA PHE A 295 -1.98 21.64 0.63
C PHE A 295 -2.71 22.51 -0.39
N VAL A 296 -1.98 23.33 -1.14
CA VAL A 296 -2.46 23.92 -2.37
C VAL A 296 -2.00 23.00 -3.49
N ASN A 297 -2.84 22.05 -3.86
CA ASN A 297 -2.69 21.32 -5.11
C ASN A 297 -3.05 22.28 -6.24
N GLU A 298 -2.09 22.77 -7.00
CA GLU A 298 -2.35 23.31 -8.33
C GLU A 298 -2.88 22.23 -9.32
N CYS A 299 -3.08 21.01 -8.84
CA CYS A 299 -3.73 19.88 -9.52
C CYS A 299 -5.18 19.67 -9.05
N GLY A 300 -5.96 20.71 -8.86
CA GLY A 300 -7.43 20.62 -8.86
C GLY A 300 -8.14 19.85 -7.72
N THR A 301 -7.45 19.30 -6.72
CA THR A 301 -8.09 18.51 -5.63
C THR A 301 -8.20 19.25 -4.30
N GLN A 302 -8.45 20.56 -4.34
CA GLN A 302 -8.47 21.40 -3.14
C GLN A 302 -9.85 21.55 -2.50
N ARG A 303 -10.68 20.53 -2.34
CA ARG A 303 -11.99 20.74 -1.69
C ARG A 303 -12.46 19.78 -0.62
N PHE A 304 -11.69 18.78 -0.21
CA PHE A 304 -12.24 17.77 0.73
C PHE A 304 -11.74 17.80 2.17
N LEU A 305 -11.00 18.82 2.61
CA LEU A 305 -10.55 18.92 4.02
C LEU A 305 -10.97 20.22 4.73
N LYS A 306 -12.13 20.80 4.40
CA LYS A 306 -12.77 21.82 5.24
C LYS A 306 -14.08 21.31 5.83
N GLY A 307 -14.00 20.30 6.65
CA GLY A 307 -14.96 19.97 7.68
C GLY A 307 -14.23 19.95 9.00
N LYS A 308 -14.47 20.94 9.84
CA LYS A 308 -14.06 20.95 11.24
C LYS A 308 -14.66 19.73 11.92
N ASN A 309 -13.91 18.69 12.10
CA ASN A 309 -14.09 17.74 13.20
C ASN A 309 -12.75 17.06 13.42
N THR A 310 -12.25 17.21 14.62
CA THR A 310 -11.14 16.51 15.22
C THR A 310 -11.28 15.02 14.97
N VAL A 311 -10.71 14.54 13.87
CA VAL A 311 -10.49 13.13 13.64
C VAL A 311 -9.00 12.91 13.86
N THR A 312 -8.74 12.25 14.95
CA THR A 312 -7.47 11.61 15.27
C THR A 312 -6.83 11.03 14.02
N ARG A 313 -5.57 11.40 13.81
CA ARG A 313 -4.66 10.83 12.82
C ARG A 313 -4.82 9.32 12.75
N SER A 314 -5.44 8.82 11.72
CA SER A 314 -5.39 7.41 11.38
C SER A 314 -5.09 7.31 9.89
N ASN A 315 -4.07 6.50 9.63
CA ASN A 315 -3.82 5.83 8.36
C ASN A 315 -2.85 6.48 7.39
N GLY A 316 -1.59 6.59 7.83
CA GLY A 316 -0.48 6.45 6.90
C GLY A 316 -0.50 5.05 6.28
N ILE A 317 -0.59 4.96 4.97
CA ILE A 317 -0.44 3.71 4.25
C ILE A 317 1.05 3.36 4.27
N LEU A 318 1.47 2.62 5.29
CA LEU A 318 2.83 2.09 5.39
C LEU A 318 2.92 0.79 4.60
N PHE A 319 3.63 0.84 3.51
CA PHE A 319 4.02 -0.36 2.77
C PHE A 319 5.41 -0.76 3.18
N GLN A 320 5.52 -1.97 3.69
CA GLN A 320 6.81 -2.54 4.04
C GLN A 320 7.55 -3.00 2.80
N VAL A 321 8.81 -2.61 2.77
CA VAL A 321 9.86 -3.27 1.98
C VAL A 321 10.37 -4.42 2.85
N SER A 322 10.18 -5.62 2.41
CA SER A 322 10.79 -6.82 3.00
C SER A 322 12.15 -7.08 2.34
#